data_8fc347e3dbc81a123e09151636d8b2c4
#
_entry.id   8fc347e3dbc81a123e09151636d8b2c4
#
_cell.length_a   1.000
_cell.length_b   1.000
_cell.length_c   1.000
_cell.angle_alpha   90.00
_cell.angle_beta   90.00
_cell.angle_gamma   90.00
#
_symmetry.space_group_name_H-M   'P 1'
#
loop_
_entity.id
_entity.type
_entity.pdbx_description
1 polymer ?
#
loop_
_entity_poly.entity_id
_entity_poly.type
_entity_poly.pdbx_seq_one_letter_code
_entity_poly.pdbx_strand_id
1 'polypeptide(L)'
;MLTVNMENVMTLPSKLLWSEGLAIGPQQFQQLDRYHEARLQRLASLINPHLWGVHGVRWNADALANNSLRADAMSLVFQDGELFEAPLGDVLPSAVDLSKLPSSEHSFTFYAALPALQAHGGNVSSTAARYVQADIETPDLYSEAVSIDVAYLKKRVYLLSQLDPLNDYLAIPLIRLYRAGNGGFEIDTGFMAPGLTISAESTLQKMLDALIERMGAKIEALYSRHRQPGKNMLEFHGGDVSSFWMLNTLSMASATLSHCASYRRHHPVYLFEN
;
A
#
# COMPACT_ATOMS: atom_id res chain seq x y z
N MET A 1 20.66 -7.69 -21.46
CA MET A 1 21.56 -7.78 -20.30
C MET A 1 21.24 -6.58 -19.42
N LEU A 2 20.33 -6.74 -18.47
CA LEU A 2 19.89 -5.68 -17.55
C LEU A 2 20.94 -5.55 -16.46
N THR A 3 21.75 -4.50 -16.52
CA THR A 3 22.64 -4.10 -15.43
C THR A 3 21.77 -3.63 -14.26
N VAL A 4 21.63 -4.49 -13.24
CA VAL A 4 21.06 -4.12 -11.96
C VAL A 4 22.01 -3.07 -11.35
N ASN A 5 21.51 -1.86 -11.18
CA ASN A 5 22.23 -0.79 -10.50
C ASN A 5 22.43 -1.21 -9.03
N MET A 6 23.66 -1.54 -8.66
CA MET A 6 24.05 -2.05 -7.33
C MET A 6 24.31 -0.94 -6.30
N GLU A 7 23.86 0.29 -6.56
CA GLU A 7 24.20 1.44 -5.70
C GLU A 7 23.40 1.59 -4.40
N ASN A 8 22.44 0.68 -4.14
CA ASN A 8 21.74 0.63 -2.83
C ASN A 8 21.64 -0.81 -2.31
N VAL A 9 22.74 -1.53 -2.29
CA VAL A 9 22.80 -2.82 -1.59
C VAL A 9 22.79 -2.53 -0.10
N MET A 10 21.60 -2.50 0.50
CA MET A 10 21.47 -2.67 1.95
C MET A 10 22.25 -3.95 2.30
N THR A 11 23.36 -3.80 3.03
CA THR A 11 24.14 -4.94 3.52
C THR A 11 23.22 -5.78 4.40
N LEU A 12 22.90 -6.99 3.95
CA LEU A 12 22.09 -7.90 4.75
C LEU A 12 22.81 -8.19 6.07
N PRO A 13 22.14 -8.05 7.22
CA PRO A 13 22.75 -8.38 8.51
C PRO A 13 23.27 -9.82 8.51
N SER A 14 24.45 -10.02 9.07
CA SER A 14 25.05 -11.35 9.22
C SER A 14 24.42 -12.11 10.39
N LYS A 15 24.43 -13.45 10.29
CA LYS A 15 23.98 -14.31 11.39
C LYS A 15 24.89 -14.14 12.60
N LEU A 16 24.29 -14.02 13.79
CA LEU A 16 25.01 -13.90 15.02
C LEU A 16 25.71 -15.25 15.38
N LEU A 17 26.96 -15.18 15.81
CA LEU A 17 27.70 -16.34 16.38
C LEU A 17 27.41 -16.44 17.88
N TRP A 18 26.81 -17.54 18.28
CA TRP A 18 26.63 -17.89 19.68
C TRP A 18 27.76 -18.84 20.11
N SER A 19 28.52 -18.45 21.12
CA SER A 19 29.59 -19.24 21.68
C SER A 19 29.50 -19.30 23.20
N GLU A 20 30.07 -20.36 23.80
CA GLU A 20 30.16 -20.50 25.24
C GLU A 20 30.96 -19.33 25.85
N GLY A 21 30.48 -18.78 26.98
CA GLY A 21 31.12 -17.65 27.64
C GLY A 21 30.81 -16.27 27.04
N LEU A 22 29.92 -16.17 26.03
CA LEU A 22 29.51 -14.89 25.46
C LEU A 22 28.78 -14.05 26.50
N ALA A 23 29.25 -12.82 26.74
CA ALA A 23 28.49 -11.81 27.49
C ALA A 23 27.35 -11.31 26.65
N ILE A 24 26.12 -11.45 27.13
CA ILE A 24 24.90 -11.05 26.41
C ILE A 24 24.51 -9.63 26.78
N GLY A 25 24.34 -8.79 25.78
CA GLY A 25 23.80 -7.43 25.92
C GLY A 25 22.68 -7.16 24.91
N PRO A 26 22.02 -5.99 24.97
CA PRO A 26 20.93 -5.63 24.06
C PRO A 26 21.30 -5.71 22.57
N GLN A 27 22.58 -5.44 22.23
CA GLN A 27 23.06 -5.44 20.86
C GLN A 27 22.93 -6.80 20.17
N GLN A 28 23.15 -7.91 20.91
CA GLN A 28 22.98 -9.25 20.35
C GLN A 28 21.52 -9.52 19.96
N PHE A 29 20.57 -9.14 20.81
CA PHE A 29 19.15 -9.30 20.51
C PHE A 29 18.73 -8.42 19.33
N GLN A 30 19.12 -7.15 19.34
CA GLN A 30 18.85 -6.22 18.24
C GLN A 30 19.40 -6.71 16.89
N GLN A 31 20.62 -7.26 16.86
CA GLN A 31 21.20 -7.82 15.64
C GLN A 31 20.53 -9.13 15.23
N LEU A 32 20.06 -9.93 16.17
CA LEU A 32 19.29 -11.14 15.89
C LEU A 32 17.95 -10.80 15.23
N ASP A 33 17.22 -9.85 15.79
CA ASP A 33 15.94 -9.37 15.24
C ASP A 33 16.15 -8.82 13.82
N ARG A 34 17.10 -7.92 13.63
CA ARG A 34 17.45 -7.36 12.31
C ARG A 34 17.82 -8.44 11.29
N TYR A 35 18.54 -9.47 11.70
CA TYR A 35 18.89 -10.59 10.82
C TYR A 35 17.64 -11.31 10.32
N HIS A 36 16.68 -11.60 11.21
CA HIS A 36 15.44 -12.29 10.85
C HIS A 36 14.51 -11.40 10.00
N GLU A 37 14.32 -10.15 10.39
CA GLU A 37 13.52 -9.16 9.65
C GLU A 37 14.03 -8.96 8.21
N ALA A 38 15.33 -8.74 8.05
CA ALA A 38 15.94 -8.54 6.74
C ALA A 38 15.83 -9.78 5.84
N ARG A 39 15.94 -10.99 6.39
CA ARG A 39 15.74 -12.23 5.64
C ARG A 39 14.29 -12.43 5.23
N LEU A 40 13.35 -12.17 6.15
CA LEU A 40 11.92 -12.25 5.86
C LEU A 40 11.54 -11.30 4.74
N GLN A 41 11.93 -10.05 4.86
CA GLN A 41 11.70 -9.02 3.85
C GLN A 41 12.33 -9.39 2.50
N ARG A 42 13.58 -9.89 2.51
CA ARG A 42 14.28 -10.29 1.29
C ARG A 42 13.59 -11.45 0.60
N LEU A 43 13.18 -12.48 1.33
CA LEU A 43 12.44 -13.61 0.78
C LEU A 43 11.09 -13.17 0.22
N ALA A 44 10.36 -12.37 0.97
CA ALA A 44 9.06 -11.86 0.53
C ALA A 44 9.18 -11.02 -0.76
N SER A 45 10.16 -10.13 -0.85
CA SER A 45 10.39 -9.31 -2.05
C SER A 45 10.92 -10.08 -3.27
N LEU A 46 11.56 -11.24 -3.07
CA LEU A 46 11.95 -12.12 -4.16
C LEU A 46 10.76 -12.91 -4.72
N ILE A 47 9.79 -13.25 -3.88
CA ILE A 47 8.56 -13.95 -4.27
C ILE A 47 7.57 -12.96 -4.94
N ASN A 48 7.43 -11.78 -4.36
CA ASN A 48 6.56 -10.74 -4.88
C ASN A 48 7.23 -9.35 -4.73
N PRO A 49 7.74 -8.76 -5.82
CA PRO A 49 8.43 -7.47 -5.79
C PRO A 49 7.49 -6.28 -5.49
N HIS A 50 6.18 -6.50 -5.51
CA HIS A 50 5.16 -5.48 -5.27
C HIS A 50 4.60 -5.52 -3.84
N LEU A 51 5.31 -6.10 -2.87
CA LEU A 51 4.89 -6.22 -1.46
C LEU A 51 5.12 -4.94 -0.66
N TRP A 52 4.76 -3.78 -1.20
CA TRP A 52 4.76 -2.51 -0.46
C TRP A 52 3.62 -1.62 -0.95
N GLY A 53 3.10 -0.79 -0.06
CA GLY A 53 2.00 0.11 -0.39
C GLY A 53 0.92 0.15 0.68
N VAL A 54 -0.26 0.54 0.25
CA VAL A 54 -1.44 0.75 1.09
C VAL A 54 -2.28 -0.53 1.15
N HIS A 55 -2.49 -1.06 2.35
CA HIS A 55 -3.53 -2.07 2.59
C HIS A 55 -4.88 -1.40 2.88
N GLY A 56 -4.86 -0.29 3.62
CA GLY A 56 -6.04 0.53 3.85
C GLY A 56 -5.73 1.80 4.65
N VAL A 57 -6.46 2.86 4.35
CA VAL A 57 -6.47 4.11 5.12
C VAL A 57 -7.90 4.56 5.32
N ARG A 58 -8.24 4.91 6.55
CA ARG A 58 -9.53 5.54 6.88
C ARG A 58 -9.29 6.99 7.26
N TRP A 59 -9.70 7.89 6.38
CA TRP A 59 -9.63 9.33 6.60
C TRP A 59 -10.82 9.84 7.40
N ASN A 60 -10.58 10.83 8.23
CA ASN A 60 -11.61 11.50 9.00
C ASN A 60 -12.26 12.61 8.16
N ALA A 61 -13.51 12.39 7.75
CA ALA A 61 -14.23 13.34 6.89
C ALA A 61 -14.54 14.68 7.62
N ASP A 62 -14.86 14.62 8.91
CA ASP A 62 -15.16 15.83 9.71
C ASP A 62 -13.90 16.69 9.87
N ALA A 63 -12.74 16.08 10.07
CA ALA A 63 -11.48 16.80 10.12
C ALA A 63 -11.20 17.49 8.77
N LEU A 64 -11.41 16.80 7.64
CA LEU A 64 -11.19 17.38 6.32
C LEU A 64 -12.12 18.57 6.06
N ALA A 65 -13.39 18.47 6.44
CA ALA A 65 -14.33 19.58 6.37
C ALA A 65 -13.89 20.83 7.18
N ASN A 66 -13.08 20.60 8.21
CA ASN A 66 -12.47 21.66 9.05
C ASN A 66 -11.03 21.99 8.64
N ASN A 67 -10.66 21.78 7.39
CA ASN A 67 -9.32 22.03 6.84
C ASN A 67 -8.18 21.32 7.61
N SER A 68 -8.43 20.10 8.06
CA SER A 68 -7.45 19.27 8.74
C SER A 68 -7.39 17.88 8.13
N LEU A 69 -6.22 17.42 7.68
CA LEU A 69 -6.03 16.06 7.20
C LEU A 69 -5.65 15.15 8.35
N ARG A 70 -6.54 14.22 8.70
CA ARG A 70 -6.34 13.25 9.78
C ARG A 70 -6.79 11.86 9.35
N ALA A 71 -6.00 10.86 9.65
CA ALA A 71 -6.41 9.47 9.54
C ALA A 71 -6.93 8.93 10.87
N ASP A 72 -7.95 8.08 10.82
CA ASP A 72 -8.49 7.33 11.96
C ASP A 72 -7.96 5.89 12.02
N ALA A 73 -7.45 5.37 10.90
CA ALA A 73 -6.73 4.11 10.83
C ALA A 73 -5.83 4.09 9.59
N MET A 74 -4.69 3.41 9.70
CA MET A 74 -3.74 3.20 8.61
C MET A 74 -3.13 1.80 8.73
N SER A 75 -3.08 1.09 7.59
CA SER A 75 -2.39 -0.19 7.42
C SER A 75 -1.55 -0.11 6.15
N LEU A 76 -0.23 -0.13 6.32
CA LEU A 76 0.76 0.11 5.27
C LEU A 76 1.90 -0.91 5.35
N VAL A 77 2.52 -1.19 4.21
CA VAL A 77 3.82 -1.88 4.13
C VAL A 77 4.79 -0.95 3.42
N PHE A 78 5.88 -0.59 4.06
CA PHE A 78 6.92 0.25 3.47
C PHE A 78 7.86 -0.55 2.57
N GLN A 79 8.65 0.15 1.75
CA GLN A 79 9.54 -0.46 0.76
C GLN A 79 10.63 -1.34 1.38
N ASP A 80 11.00 -1.09 2.65
CA ASP A 80 11.93 -1.91 3.43
C ASP A 80 11.28 -3.13 4.10
N GLY A 81 9.98 -3.35 3.86
CA GLY A 81 9.19 -4.43 4.44
C GLY A 81 8.61 -4.12 5.83
N GLU A 82 8.79 -2.90 6.32
CA GLU A 82 8.23 -2.50 7.61
C GLU A 82 6.72 -2.40 7.55
N LEU A 83 6.04 -3.08 8.47
CA LEU A 83 4.59 -3.02 8.65
C LEU A 83 4.21 -1.84 9.54
N PHE A 84 3.20 -1.08 9.16
CA PHE A 84 2.63 -0.01 9.98
C PHE A 84 1.14 -0.23 10.16
N GLU A 85 0.73 -0.48 11.40
CA GLU A 85 -0.65 -0.79 11.77
C GLU A 85 -1.12 0.13 12.91
N ALA A 86 -1.72 1.24 12.57
CA ALA A 86 -2.20 2.20 13.55
C ALA A 86 -3.74 2.33 13.52
N PRO A 87 -4.41 2.40 14.69
CA PRO A 87 -3.87 2.48 16.05
C PRO A 87 -3.55 1.14 16.72
N LEU A 88 -3.66 -0.01 16.04
CA LEU A 88 -3.54 -1.33 16.67
C LEU A 88 -2.13 -1.59 17.24
N GLY A 89 -1.11 -1.39 16.43
CA GLY A 89 0.29 -1.65 16.80
C GLY A 89 1.08 -0.36 17.01
N ASP A 90 0.81 0.65 16.22
CA ASP A 90 1.60 1.86 16.12
C ASP A 90 0.76 3.13 16.45
N VAL A 91 1.41 4.29 16.43
CA VAL A 91 0.77 5.57 16.72
C VAL A 91 0.38 6.25 15.41
N LEU A 92 -0.89 6.69 15.33
CA LEU A 92 -1.36 7.48 14.18
C LEU A 92 -0.53 8.77 14.04
N PRO A 93 -0.23 9.19 12.80
CA PRO A 93 0.43 10.46 12.55
C PRO A 93 -0.44 11.64 13.01
N SER A 94 0.23 12.72 13.40
CA SER A 94 -0.45 13.96 13.77
C SER A 94 -1.24 14.51 12.58
N ALA A 95 -2.38 15.15 12.87
CA ALA A 95 -3.18 15.81 11.85
C ALA A 95 -2.40 16.97 11.21
N VAL A 96 -2.59 17.15 9.90
CA VAL A 96 -1.99 18.26 9.14
C VAL A 96 -3.02 19.38 8.98
N ASP A 97 -2.63 20.58 9.37
CA ASP A 97 -3.41 21.79 9.18
C ASP A 97 -3.29 22.27 7.72
N LEU A 98 -4.33 22.05 6.94
CA LEU A 98 -4.39 22.39 5.52
C LEU A 98 -4.49 23.90 5.27
N SER A 99 -4.87 24.69 6.26
CA SER A 99 -4.95 26.16 6.13
C SER A 99 -3.58 26.81 5.94
N LYS A 100 -2.49 26.13 6.35
CA LYS A 100 -1.11 26.59 6.20
C LYS A 100 -0.52 26.32 4.80
N LEU A 101 -1.23 25.60 3.95
CA LEU A 101 -0.75 25.31 2.60
C LEU A 101 -0.76 26.57 1.72
N PRO A 102 0.26 26.75 0.84
CA PRO A 102 0.36 27.92 0.00
C PRO A 102 -0.83 28.04 -0.94
N SER A 103 -1.32 29.27 -1.12
CA SER A 103 -2.46 29.55 -2.03
C SER A 103 -2.09 29.50 -3.52
N SER A 104 -0.79 29.47 -3.84
CA SER A 104 -0.29 29.35 -5.21
C SER A 104 -0.50 27.97 -5.81
N GLU A 105 -0.66 26.95 -4.99
CA GLU A 105 -0.84 25.57 -5.40
C GLU A 105 -2.31 25.17 -5.28
N HIS A 106 -2.80 24.46 -6.30
CA HIS A 106 -4.17 23.96 -6.36
C HIS A 106 -4.33 22.50 -5.99
N SER A 107 -3.23 21.72 -6.03
CA SER A 107 -3.22 20.29 -5.80
C SER A 107 -2.11 19.90 -4.85
N PHE A 108 -2.42 19.06 -3.86
CA PHE A 108 -1.49 18.62 -2.82
C PHE A 108 -1.55 17.10 -2.66
N THR A 109 -0.42 16.44 -2.92
CA THR A 109 -0.28 15.01 -2.63
C THR A 109 0.35 14.83 -1.26
N PHE A 110 -0.27 14.01 -0.41
CA PHE A 110 0.24 13.68 0.92
C PHE A 110 0.77 12.26 0.96
N TYR A 111 1.84 12.10 1.71
CA TYR A 111 2.61 10.87 1.85
C TYR A 111 2.61 10.40 3.29
N ALA A 112 2.55 9.08 3.48
CA ALA A 112 3.04 8.47 4.72
C ALA A 112 4.56 8.39 4.63
N ALA A 113 5.24 9.10 5.51
CA ALA A 113 6.68 9.21 5.53
C ALA A 113 7.24 8.55 6.80
N LEU A 114 7.92 7.43 6.64
CA LEU A 114 8.61 6.72 7.71
C LEU A 114 10.10 7.06 7.66
N PRO A 115 10.71 7.58 8.74
CA PRO A 115 12.15 7.86 8.73
C PRO A 115 12.97 6.62 8.40
N ALA A 116 13.99 6.78 7.56
CA ALA A 116 14.90 5.69 7.21
C ALA A 116 15.62 5.16 8.46
N LEU A 117 15.81 3.84 8.53
CA LEU A 117 16.54 3.21 9.64
C LEU A 117 18.01 3.63 9.62
N GLN A 118 18.47 4.22 10.73
CA GLN A 118 19.85 4.66 10.89
C GLN A 118 20.74 3.50 11.36
N ALA A 119 21.78 3.19 10.60
CA ALA A 119 22.67 2.05 10.89
C ALA A 119 23.48 2.21 12.18
N HIS A 120 23.71 3.45 12.61
CA HIS A 120 24.62 3.79 13.72
C HIS A 120 23.91 4.29 14.98
N GLY A 121 22.61 4.04 15.11
CA GLY A 121 21.81 4.43 16.29
C GLY A 121 21.01 5.71 16.03
N GLY A 122 20.39 6.26 17.10
CA GLY A 122 19.53 7.45 17.00
C GLY A 122 18.11 7.17 16.52
N ASN A 123 17.71 5.91 16.40
CA ASN A 123 16.39 5.55 15.88
C ASN A 123 15.22 5.83 16.85
N VAL A 124 15.51 6.13 18.12
CA VAL A 124 14.50 6.41 19.16
C VAL A 124 14.59 7.85 19.68
N SER A 125 15.79 8.42 19.78
CA SER A 125 16.05 9.64 20.58
C SER A 125 16.13 10.93 19.75
N SER A 126 16.09 10.88 18.43
CA SER A 126 16.19 12.07 17.58
C SER A 126 14.83 12.68 17.29
N THR A 127 14.81 13.96 16.88
CA THR A 127 13.57 14.64 16.44
C THR A 127 12.93 13.99 15.22
N ALA A 128 13.72 13.34 14.36
CA ALA A 128 13.30 12.56 13.21
C ALA A 128 13.51 11.05 13.43
N ALA A 129 13.29 10.57 14.66
CA ALA A 129 13.45 9.17 14.99
C ALA A 129 12.38 8.30 14.31
N ARG A 130 12.80 7.10 13.87
CA ARG A 130 11.91 6.09 13.30
C ARG A 130 10.90 5.54 14.30
N TYR A 131 11.32 5.44 15.56
CA TYR A 131 10.54 4.87 16.65
C TYR A 131 10.33 5.86 17.80
N VAL A 132 9.24 5.65 18.52
CA VAL A 132 8.97 6.24 19.82
C VAL A 132 8.82 5.13 20.84
N GLN A 133 9.42 5.30 22.01
CA GLN A 133 9.21 4.38 23.12
C GLN A 133 7.81 4.54 23.70
N ALA A 134 7.18 3.42 23.99
CA ALA A 134 5.93 3.34 24.73
C ALA A 134 6.09 2.28 25.84
N ASP A 135 5.98 2.72 27.10
CA ASP A 135 5.99 1.82 28.24
C ASP A 135 4.56 1.30 28.46
N ILE A 136 4.41 -0.01 28.40
CA ILE A 136 3.10 -0.68 28.47
C ILE A 136 3.15 -1.74 29.55
N GLU A 137 2.23 -1.68 30.51
CA GLU A 137 2.02 -2.71 31.50
C GLU A 137 1.66 -4.03 30.79
N THR A 138 2.52 -5.02 30.96
CA THR A 138 2.47 -6.29 30.22
C THR A 138 2.30 -7.45 31.19
N PRO A 139 1.19 -8.21 31.11
CA PRO A 139 0.98 -9.38 31.97
C PRO A 139 1.85 -10.57 31.53
N ASP A 140 2.12 -11.47 32.46
CA ASP A 140 2.62 -12.80 32.12
C ASP A 140 1.51 -13.59 31.40
N LEU A 141 1.83 -14.18 30.26
CA LEU A 141 0.84 -14.90 29.45
C LEU A 141 0.50 -16.30 29.98
N TYR A 142 1.31 -16.84 30.88
CA TYR A 142 1.22 -18.25 31.31
C TYR A 142 1.01 -18.42 32.81
N SER A 143 1.12 -17.36 33.58
CA SER A 143 0.93 -17.40 35.04
C SER A 143 0.18 -16.17 35.53
N GLU A 144 -0.30 -16.21 36.78
CA GLU A 144 -0.92 -15.08 37.48
C GLU A 144 0.12 -14.15 38.12
N ALA A 145 1.34 -14.10 37.57
CA ALA A 145 2.38 -13.20 38.06
C ALA A 145 2.01 -11.74 37.84
N VAL A 146 2.64 -10.87 38.64
CA VAL A 146 2.41 -9.41 38.54
C VAL A 146 2.84 -8.92 37.17
N SER A 147 2.03 -8.06 36.54
CA SER A 147 2.40 -7.35 35.32
C SER A 147 3.64 -6.50 35.53
N ILE A 148 4.43 -6.35 34.49
CA ILE A 148 5.63 -5.49 34.49
C ILE A 148 5.53 -4.44 33.36
N ASP A 149 6.15 -3.29 33.57
CA ASP A 149 6.28 -2.29 32.51
C ASP A 149 7.34 -2.73 31.51
N VAL A 150 6.91 -2.92 30.25
CA VAL A 150 7.79 -3.25 29.13
C VAL A 150 7.86 -2.08 28.17
N ALA A 151 9.07 -1.68 27.81
CA ALA A 151 9.31 -0.63 26.83
C ALA A 151 9.18 -1.21 25.40
N TYR A 152 8.17 -0.78 24.67
CA TYR A 152 7.94 -1.13 23.28
C TYR A 152 8.39 -0.03 22.33
N LEU A 153 8.81 -0.38 21.14
CA LEU A 153 9.06 0.54 20.05
C LEU A 153 7.78 0.65 19.19
N LYS A 154 7.25 1.87 19.08
CA LYS A 154 6.15 2.19 18.16
C LYS A 154 6.71 2.99 16.99
N LYS A 155 6.30 2.67 15.77
CA LYS A 155 6.76 3.39 14.58
C LYS A 155 6.16 4.79 14.54
N ARG A 156 6.96 5.73 14.06
CA ARG A 156 6.57 7.14 13.93
C ARG A 156 6.47 7.48 12.45
N VAL A 157 5.25 7.45 11.92
CA VAL A 157 4.94 7.90 10.57
C VAL A 157 4.49 9.36 10.61
N TYR A 158 4.93 10.13 9.63
CA TYR A 158 4.50 11.51 9.41
C TYR A 158 3.61 11.61 8.20
N LEU A 159 2.63 12.53 8.22
CA LEU A 159 1.92 12.95 7.02
C LEU A 159 2.64 14.18 6.46
N LEU A 160 3.38 13.98 5.38
CA LEU A 160 4.11 15.03 4.68
C LEU A 160 3.46 15.32 3.33
N SER A 161 3.50 16.57 2.90
CA SER A 161 3.06 16.98 1.58
C SER A 161 4.18 16.85 0.55
N GLN A 162 3.86 16.96 -0.73
CA GLN A 162 4.85 17.03 -1.81
C GLN A 162 5.80 18.25 -1.71
N LEU A 163 5.50 19.22 -0.86
CA LEU A 163 6.30 20.42 -0.65
C LEU A 163 7.37 20.21 0.45
N ASP A 164 7.23 19.15 1.23
CA ASP A 164 8.15 18.82 2.31
C ASP A 164 9.33 17.99 1.80
N PRO A 165 10.52 18.05 2.43
CA PRO A 165 11.65 17.21 2.08
C PRO A 165 11.36 15.75 2.41
N LEU A 166 11.41 14.87 1.39
CA LEU A 166 11.11 13.44 1.52
C LEU A 166 12.37 12.56 1.48
N ASN A 167 13.56 13.12 1.26
CA ASN A 167 14.79 12.37 0.96
C ASN A 167 15.23 11.42 2.08
N ASP A 168 14.92 11.76 3.35
CA ASP A 168 15.32 10.98 4.53
C ASP A 168 14.22 9.99 4.97
N TYR A 169 13.18 9.84 4.15
CA TYR A 169 12.01 9.04 4.47
C TYR A 169 11.75 7.97 3.41
N LEU A 170 11.22 6.85 3.86
CA LEU A 170 10.47 5.94 3.00
C LEU A 170 9.07 6.53 2.87
N ALA A 171 8.71 6.97 1.68
CA ALA A 171 7.48 7.71 1.45
C ALA A 171 6.52 6.94 0.55
N ILE A 172 5.26 6.80 0.99
CA ILE A 172 4.17 6.19 0.23
C ILE A 172 3.12 7.28 -0.02
N PRO A 173 2.79 7.62 -1.27
CA PRO A 173 1.72 8.57 -1.55
C PRO A 173 0.37 7.96 -1.17
N LEU A 174 -0.42 8.68 -0.37
CA LEU A 174 -1.67 8.17 0.19
C LEU A 174 -2.92 8.80 -0.39
N ILE A 175 -2.89 10.12 -0.60
CA ILE A 175 -4.06 10.90 -0.99
C ILE A 175 -3.62 12.16 -1.73
N ARG A 176 -4.44 12.60 -2.67
CA ARG A 176 -4.31 13.91 -3.31
C ARG A 176 -5.55 14.74 -3.00
N LEU A 177 -5.33 15.98 -2.62
CA LEU A 177 -6.37 16.95 -2.34
C LEU A 177 -6.32 18.09 -3.36
N TYR A 178 -7.48 18.59 -3.77
CA TYR A 178 -7.62 19.82 -4.51
C TYR A 178 -8.19 20.91 -3.62
N ARG A 179 -7.75 22.14 -3.83
CA ARG A 179 -8.37 23.32 -3.21
C ARG A 179 -9.70 23.60 -3.91
N ALA A 180 -10.80 23.50 -3.16
CA ALA A 180 -12.13 23.81 -3.63
C ALA A 180 -12.36 25.34 -3.75
N GLY A 181 -13.29 25.75 -4.60
CA GLY A 181 -13.61 27.16 -4.81
C GLY A 181 -14.18 27.89 -3.57
N ASN A 182 -14.65 27.15 -2.58
CA ASN A 182 -15.15 27.65 -1.29
C ASN A 182 -14.02 27.84 -0.23
N GLY A 183 -12.75 27.60 -0.61
CA GLY A 183 -11.61 27.70 0.27
C GLY A 183 -11.32 26.45 1.10
N GLY A 184 -12.14 25.41 1.00
CA GLY A 184 -11.90 24.09 1.58
C GLY A 184 -11.06 23.18 0.69
N PHE A 185 -11.02 21.89 1.04
CA PHE A 185 -10.29 20.86 0.29
C PHE A 185 -11.19 19.69 -0.06
N GLU A 186 -11.01 19.15 -1.26
CA GLU A 186 -11.71 17.98 -1.76
C GLU A 186 -10.71 16.89 -2.15
N ILE A 187 -11.11 15.63 -1.97
CA ILE A 187 -10.29 14.48 -2.34
C ILE A 187 -10.31 14.31 -3.86
N ASP A 188 -9.14 14.18 -4.47
CA ASP A 188 -9.01 13.78 -5.86
C ASP A 188 -9.43 12.32 -6.03
N THR A 189 -10.62 12.12 -6.57
CA THR A 189 -11.13 10.77 -6.87
C THR A 189 -10.43 10.08 -8.04
N GLY A 190 -9.59 10.80 -8.80
CA GLY A 190 -8.77 10.22 -9.87
C GLY A 190 -7.40 9.74 -9.38
N PHE A 191 -6.99 10.14 -8.18
CA PHE A 191 -5.73 9.69 -7.59
C PHE A 191 -5.88 8.26 -7.05
N MET A 192 -4.88 7.42 -7.32
CA MET A 192 -4.77 6.07 -6.79
C MET A 192 -3.43 5.93 -6.07
N ALA A 193 -3.49 5.57 -4.79
CA ALA A 193 -2.30 5.20 -4.04
C ALA A 193 -1.77 3.82 -4.48
N PRO A 194 -0.49 3.50 -4.28
CA PRO A 194 0.04 2.16 -4.54
C PRO A 194 -0.61 1.17 -3.57
N GLY A 195 -1.67 0.50 -4.02
CA GLY A 195 -2.44 -0.44 -3.21
C GLY A 195 -1.84 -1.84 -3.20
N LEU A 196 -1.81 -2.50 -2.05
CA LEU A 196 -1.44 -3.91 -1.89
C LEU A 196 -2.55 -4.86 -2.38
N THR A 197 -3.78 -4.38 -2.40
CA THR A 197 -4.94 -5.15 -2.85
C THR A 197 -5.86 -4.27 -3.69
N ILE A 198 -6.65 -4.88 -4.56
CA ILE A 198 -7.70 -4.17 -5.32
C ILE A 198 -8.69 -3.48 -4.37
N SER A 199 -8.95 -4.10 -3.20
CA SER A 199 -9.86 -3.54 -2.18
C SER A 199 -9.31 -2.31 -1.46
N ALA A 200 -8.00 -2.06 -1.52
CA ALA A 200 -7.39 -0.89 -0.88
C ALA A 200 -7.78 0.43 -1.56
N GLU A 201 -8.13 0.38 -2.86
CA GLU A 201 -8.36 1.55 -3.69
C GLU A 201 -9.79 1.57 -4.27
N SER A 202 -10.66 2.41 -3.72
CA SER A 202 -12.06 2.52 -4.15
C SER A 202 -12.22 2.96 -5.61
N THR A 203 -11.31 3.80 -6.11
CA THR A 203 -11.30 4.26 -7.50
C THR A 203 -11.02 3.12 -8.46
N LEU A 204 -10.00 2.29 -8.15
CA LEU A 204 -9.67 1.11 -8.93
C LEU A 204 -10.84 0.12 -8.97
N GLN A 205 -11.51 -0.09 -7.84
CA GLN A 205 -12.70 -0.96 -7.76
C GLN A 205 -13.82 -0.47 -8.69
N LYS A 206 -14.14 0.82 -8.64
CA LYS A 206 -15.17 1.43 -9.51
C LYS A 206 -14.81 1.32 -11.00
N MET A 207 -13.53 1.53 -11.34
CA MET A 207 -13.06 1.37 -12.71
C MET A 207 -13.18 -0.08 -13.20
N LEU A 208 -12.81 -1.05 -12.36
CA LEU A 208 -12.92 -2.47 -12.66
C LEU A 208 -14.39 -2.88 -12.85
N ASP A 209 -15.26 -2.48 -11.94
CA ASP A 209 -16.70 -2.78 -12.02
C ASP A 209 -17.31 -2.18 -13.30
N ALA A 210 -17.00 -0.93 -13.64
CA ALA A 210 -17.47 -0.29 -14.86
C ALA A 210 -16.91 -0.94 -16.14
N LEU A 211 -15.66 -1.43 -16.10
CA LEU A 211 -15.06 -2.16 -17.22
C LEU A 211 -15.80 -3.49 -17.45
N ILE A 212 -16.04 -4.25 -16.40
CA ILE A 212 -16.75 -5.54 -16.46
C ILE A 212 -18.17 -5.35 -17.00
N GLU A 213 -18.88 -4.33 -16.53
CA GLU A 213 -20.22 -3.99 -17.03
C GLU A 213 -20.21 -3.69 -18.55
N ARG A 214 -19.27 -2.85 -19.01
CA ARG A 214 -19.13 -2.53 -20.44
C ARG A 214 -18.78 -3.76 -21.29
N MET A 215 -17.91 -4.61 -20.77
CA MET A 215 -17.54 -5.88 -21.43
C MET A 215 -18.75 -6.81 -21.53
N GLY A 216 -19.53 -6.95 -20.45
CA GLY A 216 -20.75 -7.73 -20.43
C GLY A 216 -21.77 -7.27 -21.46
N ALA A 217 -22.03 -5.97 -21.52
CA ALA A 217 -22.93 -5.39 -22.55
C ALA A 217 -22.43 -5.65 -23.97
N LYS A 218 -21.11 -5.58 -24.21
CA LYS A 218 -20.53 -5.86 -25.53
C LYS A 218 -20.61 -7.34 -25.90
N ILE A 219 -20.37 -8.23 -24.95
CA ILE A 219 -20.52 -9.68 -25.13
C ILE A 219 -21.94 -10.03 -25.49
N GLU A 220 -22.94 -9.52 -24.77
CA GLU A 220 -24.36 -9.72 -25.05
C GLU A 220 -24.74 -9.26 -26.47
N ALA A 221 -24.27 -8.07 -26.86
CA ALA A 221 -24.51 -7.55 -28.21
C ALA A 221 -23.89 -8.43 -29.30
N LEU A 222 -22.70 -8.99 -29.07
CA LEU A 222 -22.04 -9.91 -30.00
C LEU A 222 -22.76 -11.26 -30.05
N TYR A 223 -23.17 -11.81 -28.91
CA TYR A 223 -23.99 -13.02 -28.84
C TYR A 223 -25.31 -12.89 -29.59
N SER A 224 -25.99 -11.76 -29.44
CA SER A 224 -27.26 -11.50 -30.12
C SER A 224 -27.12 -11.50 -31.65
N ARG A 225 -25.98 -11.02 -32.18
CA ARG A 225 -25.65 -11.11 -33.61
C ARG A 225 -25.45 -12.55 -34.09
N HIS A 226 -24.74 -13.37 -33.32
CA HIS A 226 -24.44 -14.79 -33.71
C HIS A 226 -25.63 -15.72 -33.49
N ARG A 227 -26.63 -15.35 -32.66
CA ARG A 227 -27.84 -16.14 -32.41
C ARG A 227 -28.93 -15.96 -33.46
N GLN A 228 -28.84 -14.95 -34.31
CA GLN A 228 -29.77 -14.84 -35.43
C GLN A 228 -29.32 -15.77 -36.54
N PRO A 229 -29.95 -16.96 -36.73
CA PRO A 229 -29.62 -17.82 -37.86
C PRO A 229 -30.12 -17.10 -39.13
N GLY A 230 -29.18 -16.47 -39.81
CA GLY A 230 -29.45 -16.03 -41.17
C GLY A 230 -29.96 -17.23 -41.98
N LYS A 231 -31.00 -17.04 -42.76
CA LYS A 231 -31.65 -18.09 -43.58
C LYS A 231 -30.72 -18.78 -44.60
N ASN A 232 -29.46 -18.38 -44.67
CA ASN A 232 -28.45 -18.96 -45.56
C ASN A 232 -27.21 -19.38 -44.73
N MET A 233 -27.26 -20.60 -44.28
CA MET A 233 -26.10 -21.34 -43.80
C MET A 233 -25.18 -21.58 -45.01
N LEU A 234 -24.06 -20.84 -45.15
CA LEU A 234 -22.84 -21.22 -45.90
C LEU A 234 -21.96 -20.06 -46.42
N GLU A 235 -22.24 -18.81 -46.10
CA GLU A 235 -21.28 -17.74 -46.43
C GLU A 235 -20.75 -17.11 -45.12
N PHE A 236 -19.55 -17.56 -44.70
CA PHE A 236 -18.77 -16.87 -43.74
C PHE A 236 -18.31 -15.53 -44.32
N HIS A 237 -19.01 -14.47 -44.03
CA HIS A 237 -18.53 -13.12 -44.33
C HIS A 237 -17.36 -12.79 -43.41
N GLY A 238 -16.31 -12.15 -43.94
CA GLY A 238 -15.11 -11.83 -43.17
C GLY A 238 -15.38 -11.05 -41.87
N GLY A 239 -16.53 -10.34 -41.76
CA GLY A 239 -17.02 -9.69 -40.55
C GLY A 239 -17.47 -10.68 -39.44
N ASP A 240 -17.91 -11.87 -39.77
CA ASP A 240 -18.38 -12.87 -38.79
C ASP A 240 -17.21 -13.51 -38.04
N VAL A 241 -16.10 -13.75 -38.75
CA VAL A 241 -14.87 -14.29 -38.14
C VAL A 241 -14.29 -13.28 -37.16
N SER A 242 -14.21 -11.99 -37.51
CA SER A 242 -13.70 -10.95 -36.65
C SER A 242 -14.57 -10.77 -35.39
N SER A 243 -15.89 -10.79 -35.53
CA SER A 243 -16.81 -10.68 -34.41
C SER A 243 -16.77 -11.90 -33.48
N PHE A 244 -16.53 -13.11 -34.03
CA PHE A 244 -16.34 -14.34 -33.25
C PHE A 244 -15.05 -14.25 -32.41
N TRP A 245 -13.92 -13.86 -33.01
CA TRP A 245 -12.67 -13.68 -32.27
C TRP A 245 -12.78 -12.61 -31.20
N MET A 246 -13.45 -11.49 -31.49
CA MET A 246 -13.72 -10.46 -30.50
C MET A 246 -14.55 -11.01 -29.34
N LEU A 247 -15.61 -11.77 -29.62
CA LEU A 247 -16.44 -12.39 -28.60
C LEU A 247 -15.64 -13.34 -27.71
N ASN A 248 -14.80 -14.20 -28.33
CA ASN A 248 -13.94 -15.12 -27.59
C ASN A 248 -12.97 -14.38 -26.68
N THR A 249 -12.23 -13.37 -27.19
CA THR A 249 -11.29 -12.58 -26.42
C THR A 249 -11.96 -11.85 -25.26
N LEU A 250 -13.10 -11.19 -25.52
CA LEU A 250 -13.85 -10.48 -24.48
C LEU A 250 -14.39 -11.44 -23.41
N SER A 251 -14.85 -12.62 -23.80
CA SER A 251 -15.39 -13.60 -22.85
C SER A 251 -14.31 -14.13 -21.93
N MET A 252 -13.11 -14.43 -22.47
CA MET A 252 -11.96 -14.87 -21.66
C MET A 252 -11.51 -13.77 -20.69
N ALA A 253 -11.29 -12.54 -21.19
CA ALA A 253 -10.87 -11.42 -20.36
C ALA A 253 -11.92 -11.07 -19.30
N SER A 254 -13.22 -11.11 -19.66
CA SER A 254 -14.32 -10.85 -18.71
C SER A 254 -14.34 -11.86 -17.57
N ALA A 255 -14.08 -13.14 -17.84
CA ALA A 255 -14.05 -14.17 -16.80
C ALA A 255 -12.92 -13.91 -15.79
N THR A 256 -11.72 -13.57 -16.27
CA THR A 256 -10.56 -13.25 -15.42
C THR A 256 -10.79 -12.00 -14.59
N LEU A 257 -11.26 -10.92 -15.22
CA LEU A 257 -11.53 -9.66 -14.49
C LEU A 257 -12.68 -9.81 -13.48
N SER A 258 -13.71 -10.60 -13.81
CA SER A 258 -14.80 -10.90 -12.88
C SER A 258 -14.31 -11.69 -11.66
N HIS A 259 -13.35 -12.63 -11.85
CA HIS A 259 -12.71 -13.31 -10.74
C HIS A 259 -11.95 -12.32 -9.83
N CYS A 260 -11.15 -11.43 -10.41
CA CYS A 260 -10.44 -10.39 -9.67
C CYS A 260 -11.41 -9.45 -8.91
N ALA A 261 -12.55 -9.10 -9.52
CA ALA A 261 -13.57 -8.27 -8.87
C ALA A 261 -14.30 -8.99 -7.73
N SER A 262 -14.49 -10.30 -7.84
CA SER A 262 -15.10 -11.12 -6.79
C SER A 262 -14.17 -11.34 -5.61
N TYR A 263 -12.87 -11.52 -5.88
CA TYR A 263 -11.84 -11.73 -4.87
C TYR A 263 -10.85 -10.55 -4.85
N ARG A 264 -11.30 -9.41 -4.33
CA ARG A 264 -10.57 -8.13 -4.34
C ARG A 264 -9.31 -8.09 -3.45
N ARG A 265 -8.87 -9.23 -2.90
CA ARG A 265 -7.62 -9.37 -2.15
C ARG A 265 -6.40 -9.57 -3.04
N HIS A 266 -6.58 -9.79 -4.34
CA HIS A 266 -5.48 -9.83 -5.28
C HIS A 266 -4.74 -8.49 -5.34
N HIS A 267 -3.43 -8.56 -5.55
CA HIS A 267 -2.65 -7.37 -5.86
C HIS A 267 -3.09 -6.77 -7.22
N PRO A 268 -3.16 -5.44 -7.37
CA PRO A 268 -3.58 -4.80 -8.63
C PRO A 268 -2.81 -5.24 -9.88
N VAL A 269 -1.56 -5.69 -9.75
CA VAL A 269 -0.73 -6.16 -10.87
C VAL A 269 -1.42 -7.26 -11.67
N TYR A 270 -2.19 -8.13 -11.02
CA TYR A 270 -2.94 -9.20 -11.70
C TYR A 270 -3.99 -8.71 -12.68
N LEU A 271 -4.41 -7.45 -12.61
CA LEU A 271 -5.31 -6.84 -13.60
C LEU A 271 -4.59 -6.52 -14.91
N PHE A 272 -3.26 -6.43 -14.91
CA PHE A 272 -2.44 -6.01 -16.04
C PHE A 272 -1.59 -7.14 -16.62
N GLU A 273 -1.49 -8.28 -15.95
CA GLU A 273 -0.75 -9.46 -16.41
C GLU A 273 -1.63 -10.43 -17.22
N ASN A 274 -2.94 -10.20 -17.25
CA ASN A 274 -3.95 -10.95 -18.00
C ASN A 274 -4.54 -10.07 -19.11
#